data_5daa2ee16e4c98833361cf237e411980
#
_entry.id   5daa2ee16e4c98833361cf237e411980
#
_cell.length_a   1.000
_cell.length_b   1.000
_cell.length_c   1.000
_cell.angle_alpha   90.00
_cell.angle_beta   90.00
_cell.angle_gamma   90.00
#
_symmetry.space_group_name_H-M   'P 1'
#
loop_
_entity.id
_entity.type
_entity.pdbx_description
1 polymer ?
#
loop_
_entity_poly.entity_id
_entity_poly.type
_entity_poly.pdbx_seq_one_letter_code
_entity_poly.pdbx_strand_id
1 'polypeptide(L)'
;MYKRPFDLIILTSAHIFLFPLLLLLWTVIPLIIWSSDRGSIFYIQIRTGEKGKKFKVRKFRTMVENADQLGPVWTKAKDPRITRFGKILRKTALDELPQTLNIWKGEVSFVGPRALPVKEQEELEKSIPGFNKRLQAKPGLTGYSQVYNTTDEPTVKLEHDLKYINTMNPFLDIKLLFISLINTILGKWDSREGKSSDSYSNIKN
;
A
#
# COMPACT_ATOMS: atom_id res chain seq x y z
N MET A 1 6.97 -19.97 -10.69
CA MET A 1 7.59 -19.17 -9.57
C MET A 1 8.37 -17.95 -10.08
N TYR A 2 7.76 -17.09 -10.88
CA TYR A 2 8.46 -15.94 -11.49
C TYR A 2 8.57 -14.71 -10.57
N LYS A 3 7.68 -14.57 -9.59
CA LYS A 3 7.52 -13.33 -8.79
C LYS A 3 8.82 -12.84 -8.14
N ARG A 4 9.55 -13.70 -7.45
CA ARG A 4 10.75 -13.27 -6.72
C ARG A 4 11.87 -12.78 -7.65
N PRO A 5 12.26 -13.51 -8.71
CA PRO A 5 13.22 -12.99 -9.70
C PRO A 5 12.73 -11.70 -10.36
N PHE A 6 11.46 -11.60 -10.73
CA PHE A 6 10.85 -10.42 -11.32
C PHE A 6 10.98 -9.20 -10.39
N ASP A 7 10.58 -9.33 -9.12
CA ASP A 7 10.70 -8.26 -8.13
C ASP A 7 12.16 -7.80 -7.94
N LEU A 8 13.09 -8.73 -7.85
CA LEU A 8 14.50 -8.40 -7.65
C LEU A 8 15.11 -7.73 -8.87
N ILE A 9 14.78 -8.17 -10.09
CA ILE A 9 15.27 -7.54 -11.32
C ILE A 9 14.79 -6.09 -11.38
N ILE A 10 13.50 -5.84 -11.20
CA ILE A 10 12.94 -4.47 -11.22
C ILE A 10 13.59 -3.62 -10.12
N LEU A 11 13.66 -4.14 -8.90
CA LEU A 11 14.19 -3.39 -7.76
C LEU A 11 15.66 -3.03 -7.94
N THR A 12 16.48 -4.00 -8.37
CA THR A 12 17.91 -3.80 -8.61
C THR A 12 18.13 -2.81 -9.76
N SER A 13 17.41 -2.98 -10.87
CA SER A 13 17.47 -2.06 -12.00
C SER A 13 17.09 -0.64 -11.59
N ALA A 14 15.99 -0.48 -10.85
CA ALA A 14 15.58 0.83 -10.35
C ALA A 14 16.66 1.46 -9.43
N HIS A 15 17.28 0.68 -8.54
CA HIS A 15 18.38 1.19 -7.70
C HIS A 15 19.61 1.60 -8.49
N ILE A 16 19.98 0.87 -9.55
CA ILE A 16 21.13 1.21 -10.39
C ILE A 16 20.84 2.49 -11.21
N PHE A 17 19.72 2.51 -11.94
CA PHE A 17 19.43 3.61 -12.86
C PHE A 17 18.94 4.88 -12.16
N LEU A 18 18.25 4.76 -11.02
CA LEU A 18 17.69 5.89 -10.28
C LEU A 18 18.50 6.22 -9.01
N PHE A 19 19.70 5.68 -8.86
CA PHE A 19 20.50 5.84 -7.64
C PHE A 19 20.62 7.29 -7.16
N PRO A 20 21.00 8.28 -8.00
CA PRO A 20 21.11 9.67 -7.55
C PRO A 20 19.78 10.24 -7.05
N LEU A 21 18.67 9.93 -7.76
CA LEU A 21 17.33 10.34 -7.37
C LEU A 21 16.89 9.68 -6.06
N LEU A 22 17.13 8.37 -5.92
CA LEU A 22 16.79 7.65 -4.70
C LEU A 22 17.58 8.18 -3.51
N LEU A 23 18.89 8.46 -3.68
CA LEU A 23 19.72 9.04 -2.64
C LEU A 23 19.16 10.40 -2.18
N LEU A 24 18.76 11.26 -3.14
CA LEU A 24 18.14 12.55 -2.87
C LEU A 24 16.83 12.35 -2.08
N LEU A 25 15.94 11.47 -2.53
CA LEU A 25 14.65 11.22 -1.86
C LEU A 25 14.84 10.65 -0.46
N TRP A 26 15.76 9.70 -0.28
CA TRP A 26 16.07 9.11 1.01
C TRP A 26 16.77 10.07 1.99
N THR A 27 17.27 11.19 1.51
CA THR A 27 17.87 12.25 2.34
C THR A 27 16.86 13.37 2.62
N VAL A 28 16.25 13.91 1.57
CA VAL A 28 15.39 15.10 1.67
C VAL A 28 14.07 14.80 2.38
N ILE A 29 13.40 13.68 2.06
CA ILE A 29 12.11 13.34 2.67
C ILE A 29 12.23 13.18 4.19
N PRO A 30 13.17 12.37 4.72
CA PRO A 30 13.39 12.27 6.16
C PRO A 30 13.68 13.61 6.85
N LEU A 31 14.51 14.45 6.24
CA LEU A 31 14.86 15.75 6.79
C LEU A 31 13.63 16.67 6.91
N ILE A 32 12.77 16.72 5.88
CA ILE A 32 11.56 17.53 5.92
C ILE A 32 10.59 17.00 6.99
N ILE A 33 10.39 15.68 7.07
CA ILE A 33 9.50 15.09 8.08
C ILE A 33 10.02 15.42 9.48
N TRP A 34 11.29 15.19 9.74
CA TRP A 34 11.89 15.44 11.03
C TRP A 34 11.88 16.92 11.42
N SER A 35 12.13 17.83 10.46
CA SER A 35 12.15 19.26 10.73
C SER A 35 10.78 19.83 11.07
N SER A 36 9.68 19.16 10.70
CA SER A 36 8.32 19.66 10.92
C SER A 36 7.89 19.59 12.39
N ASP A 37 8.24 18.54 13.12
CA ASP A 37 7.81 18.32 14.51
C ASP A 37 8.81 17.53 15.36
N ARG A 38 10.01 17.27 14.83
CA ARG A 38 11.10 16.51 15.50
C ARG A 38 10.71 15.06 15.88
N GLY A 39 9.57 14.58 15.39
CA GLY A 39 9.07 13.24 15.68
C GLY A 39 9.65 12.15 14.76
N SER A 40 9.05 10.95 14.80
CA SER A 40 9.51 9.80 14.03
C SER A 40 9.41 10.04 12.52
N ILE A 41 10.43 9.61 11.76
CA ILE A 41 10.46 9.70 10.29
C ILE A 41 9.55 8.66 9.65
N PHE A 42 9.50 7.47 10.25
CA PHE A 42 8.79 6.33 9.71
C PHE A 42 7.52 6.03 10.50
N TYR A 43 6.49 5.67 9.77
CA TYR A 43 5.31 4.99 10.27
C TYR A 43 5.46 3.50 10.03
N ILE A 44 5.27 2.71 11.08
CA ILE A 44 5.40 1.25 11.04
C ILE A 44 4.09 0.63 11.47
N GLN A 45 3.56 -0.29 10.64
CA GLN A 45 2.32 -1.01 10.93
C GLN A 45 2.49 -2.49 10.65
N ILE A 46 1.96 -3.33 11.55
CA ILE A 46 1.93 -4.79 11.34
C ILE A 46 0.76 -5.11 10.41
N ARG A 47 1.05 -5.84 9.34
CA ARG A 47 0.07 -6.27 8.34
C ARG A 47 0.16 -7.76 8.09
N THR A 48 -0.93 -8.32 7.54
CA THR A 48 -1.02 -9.71 7.15
C THR A 48 -0.50 -9.88 5.73
N GLY A 49 0.46 -10.78 5.56
CA GLY A 49 1.09 -11.12 4.28
C GLY A 49 0.74 -12.51 3.78
N GLU A 50 1.56 -13.03 2.87
CA GLU A 50 1.40 -14.36 2.27
C GLU A 50 1.28 -15.44 3.35
N LYS A 51 0.30 -16.33 3.17
CA LYS A 51 0.01 -17.45 4.11
C LYS A 51 -0.27 -17.01 5.55
N GLY A 52 -0.80 -15.79 5.73
CA GLY A 52 -1.10 -15.25 7.05
C GLY A 52 0.10 -14.76 7.87
N LYS A 53 1.30 -14.76 7.31
CA LYS A 53 2.50 -14.29 8.01
C LYS A 53 2.42 -12.80 8.29
N LYS A 54 2.60 -12.41 9.56
CA LYS A 54 2.62 -11.01 9.97
C LYS A 54 3.98 -10.39 9.64
N PHE A 55 3.98 -9.17 9.08
CA PHE A 55 5.20 -8.44 8.78
C PHE A 55 5.02 -6.93 9.05
N LYS A 56 6.14 -6.22 9.21
CA LYS A 56 6.15 -4.78 9.48
C LYS A 56 6.24 -4.00 8.16
N VAL A 57 5.15 -3.38 7.74
CA VAL A 57 5.17 -2.38 6.65
C VAL A 57 5.81 -1.10 7.16
N ARG A 58 6.72 -0.53 6.38
CA ARG A 58 7.37 0.75 6.64
C ARG A 58 6.93 1.76 5.62
N LYS A 59 6.55 2.96 6.09
CA LYS A 59 6.24 4.12 5.25
C LYS A 59 6.92 5.36 5.80
N PHE A 60 7.10 6.37 4.98
CA PHE A 60 7.37 7.70 5.51
C PHE A 60 6.12 8.21 6.23
N ARG A 61 6.31 8.85 7.39
CA ARG A 61 5.22 9.42 8.16
C ARG A 61 4.61 10.60 7.42
N THR A 62 3.31 10.55 7.21
CA THR A 62 2.52 11.58 6.49
C THR A 62 1.51 12.28 7.38
N MET A 63 1.38 11.86 8.63
CA MET A 63 0.49 12.42 9.63
C MET A 63 1.27 13.01 10.81
N VAL A 64 0.60 13.83 11.59
CA VAL A 64 1.14 14.34 12.87
C VAL A 64 1.53 13.18 13.79
N GLU A 65 2.44 13.41 14.72
CA GLU A 65 2.81 12.39 15.69
C GLU A 65 1.60 11.99 16.53
N ASN A 66 1.54 10.70 16.91
CA ASN A 66 0.41 10.13 17.65
C ASN A 66 -0.96 10.22 16.95
N ALA A 67 -0.97 10.32 15.60
CA ALA A 67 -2.22 10.37 14.82
C ALA A 67 -3.15 9.18 15.09
N ASP A 68 -2.61 8.01 15.44
CA ASP A 68 -3.38 6.81 15.77
C ASP A 68 -4.22 6.96 17.06
N GLN A 69 -3.83 7.88 17.96
CA GLN A 69 -4.59 8.21 19.17
C GLN A 69 -5.68 9.24 18.91
N LEU A 70 -5.57 10.00 17.81
CA LEU A 70 -6.48 11.10 17.46
C LEU A 70 -7.66 10.64 16.59
N GLY A 71 -7.69 9.37 16.17
CA GLY A 71 -8.78 8.85 15.34
C GLY A 71 -8.50 7.48 14.76
N PRO A 72 -9.41 6.96 13.93
CA PRO A 72 -9.32 5.61 13.37
C PRO A 72 -8.09 5.43 12.48
N VAL A 73 -7.65 4.19 12.35
CA VAL A 73 -6.49 3.81 11.53
C VAL A 73 -6.69 4.12 10.04
N TRP A 74 -7.94 4.06 9.56
CA TRP A 74 -8.29 4.45 8.18
C TRP A 74 -8.41 5.96 8.05
N THR A 75 -7.99 6.46 6.91
CA THR A 75 -7.94 7.89 6.61
C THR A 75 -9.18 8.33 5.85
N LYS A 76 -9.82 9.41 6.28
CA LYS A 76 -10.92 10.07 5.54
C LYS A 76 -10.37 10.99 4.44
N ALA A 77 -11.19 11.36 3.44
CA ALA A 77 -10.82 12.22 2.29
C ALA A 77 -10.37 13.58 2.76
N LYS A 78 -10.38 14.17 3.75
CA LYS A 78 -9.83 15.46 4.25
C LYS A 78 -9.39 15.32 5.72
N ASP A 79 -8.63 14.26 6.00
CA ASP A 79 -8.20 13.98 7.36
C ASP A 79 -7.27 15.09 7.87
N PRO A 80 -7.62 15.80 8.95
CA PRO A 80 -6.85 16.92 9.47
C PRO A 80 -5.49 16.49 10.05
N ARG A 81 -5.32 15.19 10.34
CA ARG A 81 -4.05 14.64 10.84
C ARG A 81 -2.97 14.59 9.78
N ILE A 82 -3.31 14.70 8.49
CA ILE A 82 -2.34 14.65 7.39
C ILE A 82 -1.61 15.99 7.32
N THR A 83 -0.27 15.96 7.43
CA THR A 83 0.56 17.14 7.29
C THR A 83 0.54 17.69 5.86
N ARG A 84 0.91 18.97 5.66
CA ARG A 84 0.99 19.57 4.32
C ARG A 84 1.93 18.80 3.41
N PHE A 85 3.11 18.42 3.91
CA PHE A 85 4.06 17.61 3.17
C PHE A 85 3.58 16.17 2.99
N GLY A 86 2.90 15.61 4.00
CA GLY A 86 2.28 14.29 3.93
C GLY A 86 1.25 14.17 2.80
N LYS A 87 0.51 15.25 2.47
CA LYS A 87 -0.39 15.25 1.30
C LYS A 87 0.37 15.08 -0.01
N ILE A 88 1.52 15.73 -0.15
CA ILE A 88 2.37 15.58 -1.34
C ILE A 88 2.89 14.14 -1.45
N LEU A 89 3.42 13.60 -0.35
CA LEU A 89 3.94 12.23 -0.32
C LEU A 89 2.86 11.20 -0.70
N ARG A 90 1.64 11.34 -0.17
CA ARG A 90 0.52 10.45 -0.50
C ARG A 90 0.07 10.58 -1.96
N LYS A 91 -0.03 11.81 -2.47
CA LYS A 91 -0.41 12.06 -3.86
C LYS A 91 0.58 11.44 -4.86
N THR A 92 1.86 11.45 -4.51
CA THR A 92 2.95 10.91 -5.33
C THR A 92 3.30 9.45 -4.98
N ALA A 93 2.63 8.84 -3.99
CA ALA A 93 2.95 7.54 -3.42
C ALA A 93 4.41 7.41 -2.91
N LEU A 94 5.14 8.52 -2.73
CA LEU A 94 6.50 8.52 -2.19
C LEU A 94 6.55 8.12 -0.72
N ASP A 95 5.44 8.20 0.00
CA ASP A 95 5.34 7.66 1.36
C ASP A 95 5.58 6.15 1.41
N GLU A 96 5.33 5.45 0.33
CA GLU A 96 5.53 3.99 0.23
C GLU A 96 6.96 3.58 -0.16
N LEU A 97 7.86 4.54 -0.49
CA LEU A 97 9.25 4.24 -0.85
C LEU A 97 9.98 3.33 0.16
N PRO A 98 9.82 3.46 1.49
CA PRO A 98 10.45 2.53 2.44
C PRO A 98 9.98 1.08 2.33
N GLN A 99 8.85 0.79 1.67
CA GLN A 99 8.42 -0.60 1.45
C GLN A 99 9.31 -1.34 0.43
N THR A 100 10.19 -0.65 -0.31
CA THR A 100 11.24 -1.31 -1.10
C THR A 100 12.10 -2.24 -0.25
N LEU A 101 12.31 -1.91 1.03
CA LEU A 101 12.98 -2.80 1.99
C LEU A 101 12.18 -4.08 2.27
N ASN A 102 10.84 -4.00 2.26
CA ASN A 102 9.99 -5.18 2.39
C ASN A 102 10.05 -6.06 1.14
N ILE A 103 10.20 -5.45 -0.06
CA ILE A 103 10.43 -6.19 -1.30
C ILE A 103 11.79 -6.90 -1.26
N TRP A 104 12.84 -6.22 -0.83
CA TRP A 104 14.17 -6.84 -0.64
C TRP A 104 14.12 -8.05 0.29
N LYS A 105 13.35 -7.99 1.36
CA LYS A 105 13.14 -9.11 2.29
C LYS A 105 12.24 -10.21 1.73
N GLY A 106 11.50 -9.95 0.64
CA GLY A 106 10.53 -10.88 0.07
C GLY A 106 9.21 -10.98 0.84
N GLU A 107 8.93 -10.03 1.71
CA GLU A 107 7.68 -9.91 2.46
C GLU A 107 6.55 -9.35 1.57
N VAL A 108 6.91 -8.49 0.60
CA VAL A 108 6.04 -7.80 -0.35
C VAL A 108 6.58 -8.00 -1.77
N SER A 109 5.72 -7.93 -2.76
CA SER A 109 6.01 -7.86 -4.19
C SER A 109 5.65 -6.47 -4.72
N PHE A 110 6.11 -6.11 -5.91
CA PHE A 110 5.60 -4.91 -6.58
C PHE A 110 4.11 -5.03 -6.87
N VAL A 111 3.65 -6.20 -7.31
CA VAL A 111 2.26 -6.45 -7.70
C VAL A 111 1.67 -7.61 -6.90
N GLY A 112 0.49 -7.39 -6.34
CA GLY A 112 -0.24 -8.39 -5.55
C GLY A 112 -1.44 -7.79 -4.81
N PRO A 113 -2.21 -8.62 -4.09
CA PRO A 113 -3.25 -8.14 -3.19
C PRO A 113 -2.70 -7.16 -2.15
N ARG A 114 -3.43 -6.08 -1.85
CA ARG A 114 -2.96 -5.12 -0.84
C ARG A 114 -2.94 -5.75 0.55
N ALA A 115 -1.80 -5.69 1.24
CA ALA A 115 -1.71 -6.14 2.63
C ALA A 115 -2.62 -5.31 3.54
N LEU A 116 -3.49 -5.96 4.31
CA LEU A 116 -4.38 -5.31 5.27
C LEU A 116 -3.77 -5.33 6.69
N PRO A 117 -4.12 -4.35 7.55
CA PRO A 117 -3.88 -4.43 8.98
C PRO A 117 -4.43 -5.74 9.55
N VAL A 118 -3.75 -6.30 10.57
CA VAL A 118 -4.10 -7.63 11.10
C VAL A 118 -5.56 -7.68 11.57
N LYS A 119 -6.00 -6.67 12.32
CA LYS A 119 -7.39 -6.62 12.82
C LYS A 119 -8.42 -6.57 11.67
N GLU A 120 -8.18 -5.75 10.67
CA GLU A 120 -9.05 -5.63 9.49
C GLU A 120 -9.11 -6.95 8.71
N GLN A 121 -7.97 -7.62 8.51
CA GLN A 121 -7.94 -8.93 7.85
C GLN A 121 -8.75 -9.97 8.64
N GLU A 122 -8.58 -10.03 9.96
CA GLU A 122 -9.28 -10.97 10.83
C GLU A 122 -10.81 -10.71 10.89
N GLU A 123 -11.22 -9.43 10.87
CA GLU A 123 -12.64 -9.05 10.82
C GLU A 123 -13.27 -9.44 9.48
N LEU A 124 -12.59 -9.19 8.37
CA LEU A 124 -13.09 -9.54 7.04
C LEU A 124 -13.11 -11.06 6.79
N GLU A 125 -12.19 -11.81 7.35
CA GLU A 125 -12.21 -13.28 7.29
C GLU A 125 -13.43 -13.88 8.03
N LYS A 126 -13.88 -13.23 9.11
CA LYS A 126 -15.08 -13.66 9.84
C LYS A 126 -16.36 -13.31 9.10
N SER A 127 -16.40 -12.17 8.41
CA SER A 127 -17.61 -11.64 7.77
C SER A 127 -17.79 -12.11 6.32
N ILE A 128 -16.68 -12.43 5.61
CA ILE A 128 -16.73 -12.79 4.19
C ILE A 128 -16.13 -14.18 3.99
N PRO A 129 -16.94 -15.18 3.62
CA PRO A 129 -16.45 -16.53 3.36
C PRO A 129 -15.35 -16.55 2.30
N GLY A 130 -14.22 -17.19 2.62
CA GLY A 130 -13.11 -17.33 1.70
C GLY A 130 -12.22 -16.11 1.55
N PHE A 131 -12.36 -15.05 2.38
CA PHE A 131 -11.52 -13.87 2.32
C PHE A 131 -10.03 -14.16 2.54
N ASN A 132 -9.71 -15.22 3.27
CA ASN A 132 -8.33 -15.70 3.47
C ASN A 132 -7.66 -16.21 2.18
N LYS A 133 -8.42 -16.56 1.13
CA LYS A 133 -7.85 -17.04 -0.16
C LYS A 133 -6.94 -16.01 -0.82
N ARG A 134 -7.15 -14.71 -0.56
CA ARG A 134 -6.27 -13.65 -1.04
C ARG A 134 -4.84 -13.72 -0.49
N LEU A 135 -4.63 -14.42 0.61
CA LEU A 135 -3.33 -14.64 1.24
C LEU A 135 -2.49 -15.74 0.55
N GLN A 136 -3.00 -16.36 -0.52
CA GLN A 136 -2.25 -17.34 -1.31
C GLN A 136 -1.14 -16.70 -2.15
N ALA A 137 -1.21 -15.39 -2.40
CA ALA A 137 -0.16 -14.65 -3.09
C ALA A 137 0.53 -13.65 -2.14
N LYS A 138 1.75 -13.27 -2.51
CA LYS A 138 2.44 -12.17 -1.82
C LYS A 138 1.65 -10.87 -1.97
N PRO A 139 1.55 -10.09 -0.89
CA PRO A 139 0.96 -8.77 -1.00
C PRO A 139 1.79 -7.87 -1.91
N GLY A 140 1.12 -6.91 -2.56
CA GLY A 140 1.75 -5.98 -3.48
C GLY A 140 1.69 -4.52 -3.03
N LEU A 141 2.64 -3.70 -3.51
CA LEU A 141 2.55 -2.23 -3.44
C LEU A 141 1.37 -1.77 -4.29
N THR A 142 1.24 -2.32 -5.49
CA THR A 142 0.07 -2.19 -6.35
C THR A 142 -0.54 -3.54 -6.65
N GLY A 143 -1.70 -3.56 -7.29
CA GLY A 143 -2.37 -4.80 -7.67
C GLY A 143 -3.64 -4.56 -8.46
N TYR A 144 -4.27 -5.65 -8.85
CA TYR A 144 -5.45 -5.61 -9.70
C TYR A 144 -6.60 -4.81 -9.06
N SER A 145 -6.85 -5.04 -7.77
CA SER A 145 -7.86 -4.30 -7.01
C SER A 145 -7.53 -2.80 -6.90
N GLN A 146 -6.26 -2.43 -6.64
CA GLN A 146 -5.87 -1.03 -6.54
C GLN A 146 -6.03 -0.27 -7.87
N VAL A 147 -5.82 -0.96 -9.01
CA VAL A 147 -5.88 -0.36 -10.35
C VAL A 147 -7.31 -0.27 -10.88
N TYR A 148 -8.11 -1.31 -10.70
CA TYR A 148 -9.41 -1.43 -11.37
C TYR A 148 -10.63 -1.30 -10.46
N ASN A 149 -10.46 -1.44 -9.13
CA ASN A 149 -11.59 -1.29 -8.23
C ASN A 149 -11.89 0.19 -7.96
N THR A 150 -13.11 0.61 -8.26
CA THR A 150 -13.62 1.96 -8.01
C THR A 150 -14.38 2.06 -6.69
N THR A 151 -14.72 0.92 -6.06
CA THR A 151 -15.44 0.84 -4.80
C THR A 151 -14.53 0.45 -3.65
N ASP A 152 -14.91 0.73 -2.42
CA ASP A 152 -14.19 0.25 -1.23
C ASP A 152 -14.79 -1.05 -0.65
N GLU A 153 -15.74 -1.67 -1.36
CA GLU A 153 -16.39 -2.89 -0.90
C GLU A 153 -15.41 -4.07 -0.79
N PRO A 154 -15.34 -4.72 0.38
CA PRO A 154 -14.39 -5.81 0.61
C PRO A 154 -14.64 -7.05 -0.28
N THR A 155 -15.90 -7.32 -0.64
CA THR A 155 -16.28 -8.42 -1.55
C THR A 155 -15.72 -8.20 -2.95
N VAL A 156 -15.86 -6.99 -3.50
CA VAL A 156 -15.31 -6.61 -4.80
C VAL A 156 -13.79 -6.62 -4.78
N LYS A 157 -13.17 -6.19 -3.66
CA LYS A 157 -11.70 -6.33 -3.48
C LYS A 157 -11.27 -7.79 -3.53
N LEU A 158 -12.00 -8.68 -2.86
CA LEU A 158 -11.70 -10.11 -2.87
C LEU A 158 -11.79 -10.69 -4.29
N GLU A 159 -12.85 -10.39 -5.03
CA GLU A 159 -13.01 -10.86 -6.42
C GLU A 159 -11.84 -10.43 -7.31
N HIS A 160 -11.43 -9.17 -7.23
CA HIS A 160 -10.29 -8.66 -7.97
C HIS A 160 -8.95 -9.31 -7.54
N ASP A 161 -8.77 -9.54 -6.23
CA ASP A 161 -7.58 -10.19 -5.70
C ASP A 161 -7.51 -11.65 -6.16
N LEU A 162 -8.65 -12.39 -6.14
CA LEU A 162 -8.71 -13.76 -6.63
C LEU A 162 -8.53 -13.84 -8.15
N LYS A 163 -9.10 -12.89 -8.90
CA LYS A 163 -8.86 -12.78 -10.35
C LYS A 163 -7.38 -12.62 -10.64
N TYR A 164 -6.70 -11.74 -9.91
CA TYR A 164 -5.26 -11.56 -10.05
C TYR A 164 -4.50 -12.86 -9.74
N ILE A 165 -4.78 -13.51 -8.62
CA ILE A 165 -4.10 -14.75 -8.18
C ILE A 165 -4.22 -15.84 -9.24
N ASN A 166 -5.40 -15.98 -9.86
CA ASN A 166 -5.67 -16.99 -10.86
C ASN A 166 -5.04 -16.69 -12.24
N THR A 167 -4.73 -15.42 -12.53
CA THR A 167 -4.25 -14.98 -13.85
C THR A 167 -2.86 -14.35 -13.82
N MET A 168 -2.22 -14.26 -12.66
CA MET A 168 -0.95 -13.57 -12.51
C MET A 168 0.14 -14.17 -13.41
N ASN A 169 0.80 -13.30 -14.13
CA ASN A 169 1.93 -13.58 -14.98
C ASN A 169 2.79 -12.33 -15.17
N PRO A 170 4.04 -12.41 -15.69
CA PRO A 170 4.91 -11.24 -15.82
C PRO A 170 4.32 -10.11 -16.67
N PHE A 171 3.59 -10.42 -17.72
CA PHE A 171 3.00 -9.40 -18.61
C PHE A 171 1.88 -8.62 -17.89
N LEU A 172 1.02 -9.32 -17.14
CA LEU A 172 0.00 -8.68 -16.33
C LEU A 172 0.63 -7.79 -15.25
N ASP A 173 1.70 -8.24 -14.62
CA ASP A 173 2.42 -7.46 -13.61
C ASP A 173 3.00 -6.16 -14.20
N ILE A 174 3.66 -6.25 -15.36
CA ILE A 174 4.17 -5.07 -16.08
C ILE A 174 3.02 -4.12 -16.43
N LYS A 175 1.91 -4.64 -16.94
CA LYS A 175 0.72 -3.82 -17.25
C LYS A 175 0.20 -3.09 -16.03
N LEU A 176 0.05 -3.78 -14.90
CA LEU A 176 -0.44 -3.18 -13.65
C LEU A 176 0.53 -2.13 -13.09
N LEU A 177 1.84 -2.37 -13.17
CA LEU A 177 2.87 -1.40 -12.80
C LEU A 177 2.78 -0.14 -13.65
N PHE A 178 2.64 -0.31 -14.97
CA PHE A 178 2.54 0.83 -15.89
C PHE A 178 1.29 1.68 -15.62
N ILE A 179 0.12 1.04 -15.44
CA ILE A 179 -1.12 1.76 -15.10
C ILE A 179 -0.98 2.46 -13.74
N SER A 180 -0.37 1.79 -12.76
CA SER A 180 -0.11 2.38 -11.44
C SER A 180 0.78 3.61 -11.52
N LEU A 181 1.83 3.56 -12.36
CA LEU A 181 2.71 4.70 -12.58
C LEU A 181 1.95 5.88 -13.20
N ILE A 182 1.12 5.62 -14.21
CA ILE A 182 0.26 6.65 -14.81
C ILE A 182 -0.69 7.24 -13.76
N ASN A 183 -1.34 6.40 -12.94
CA ASN A 183 -2.24 6.87 -11.89
C ASN A 183 -1.50 7.72 -10.85
N THR A 184 -0.25 7.39 -10.54
CA THR A 184 0.62 8.18 -9.66
C THR A 184 0.92 9.56 -10.25
N ILE A 185 1.34 9.60 -11.52
CA ILE A 185 1.66 10.86 -12.22
C ILE A 185 0.41 11.75 -12.32
N LEU A 186 -0.74 11.17 -12.61
CA LEU A 186 -2.01 11.88 -12.72
C LEU A 186 -2.64 12.22 -11.35
N GLY A 187 -2.03 11.78 -10.24
CA GLY A 187 -2.55 12.01 -8.88
C GLY A 187 -3.89 11.33 -8.59
N LYS A 188 -4.21 10.24 -9.32
CA LYS A 188 -5.51 9.55 -9.22
C LYS A 188 -5.65 8.63 -8.01
N TRP A 189 -4.63 8.47 -7.18
CA TRP A 189 -4.70 7.59 -6.01
C TRP A 189 -5.62 8.12 -4.89
N ASP A 190 -5.74 9.45 -4.78
CA ASP A 190 -6.55 10.13 -3.77
C ASP A 190 -7.96 10.48 -4.27
N SER A 191 -8.19 10.38 -5.58
CA SER A 191 -9.44 10.78 -6.25
C SER A 191 -10.52 9.70 -6.26
N ARG A 192 -10.45 8.71 -5.40
CA ARG A 192 -11.59 7.82 -5.16
C ARG A 192 -12.66 8.59 -4.40
N GLU A 193 -13.44 9.36 -5.13
CA GLU A 193 -14.73 9.86 -4.68
C GLU A 193 -15.56 8.63 -4.31
N GLY A 194 -15.84 8.45 -3.03
CA GLY A 194 -16.61 7.30 -2.54
C GLY A 194 -15.90 6.46 -1.49
N LYS A 195 -14.76 6.87 -0.94
CA LYS A 195 -14.30 6.37 0.38
C LYS A 195 -15.26 6.89 1.46
N SER A 196 -16.53 6.50 1.35
CA SER A 196 -17.50 6.75 2.40
C SER A 196 -17.13 5.85 3.59
N SER A 197 -17.02 6.47 4.73
CA SER A 197 -16.95 5.82 6.05
C SER A 197 -18.13 4.84 6.29
N ASP A 198 -19.07 4.77 5.37
CA ASP A 198 -20.33 4.06 5.51
C ASP A 198 -20.24 2.56 5.16
N SER A 199 -19.25 2.15 4.35
CA SER A 199 -19.09 0.73 3.99
C SER A 199 -18.72 -0.16 5.19
N TYR A 200 -18.09 0.41 6.22
CA TYR A 200 -17.72 -0.32 7.43
C TYR A 200 -18.76 -0.20 8.55
N SER A 201 -19.68 0.77 8.50
CA SER A 201 -20.77 0.91 9.47
C SER A 201 -21.86 -0.15 9.26
N ASN A 202 -22.06 -0.62 8.04
CA ASN A 202 -23.06 -1.63 7.70
C ASN A 202 -22.67 -3.08 8.07
N ILE A 203 -21.43 -3.32 8.51
CA ILE A 203 -20.99 -4.64 9.00
C ILE A 203 -21.20 -4.78 10.52
N LYS A 204 -21.60 -3.70 11.20
CA LYS A 204 -21.81 -3.68 12.66
C LYS A 204 -23.27 -3.72 13.10
N ASN A 205 -24.23 -3.87 12.19
CA ASN A 205 -25.65 -4.07 12.52
C ASN A 205 -26.11 -5.48 12.16
#